data_427c1157d1d39dad03613cb1b378fd73
#
_entry.id   427c1157d1d39dad03613cb1b378fd73
#
_cell.length_a   1.000
_cell.length_b   1.000
_cell.length_c   1.000
_cell.angle_alpha   90.00
_cell.angle_beta   90.00
_cell.angle_gamma   90.00
#
_symmetry.space_group_name_H-M   'P 1'
#
loop_
_entity.id
_entity.type
_entity.pdbx_description
1 polymer ?
#
loop_
_entity_poly.entity_id
_entity_poly.type
_entity_poly.pdbx_seq_one_letter_code
_entity_poly.pdbx_strand_id
1 'polypeptide(L)'
;MAEAGPFWRWQGEVLSLRCQVQPRASADRIIGEHGGRLRIRISAVPSEGAANERLCRFLASEFGVAASAVEIGTGHGNRFKTALIRAPTRIPPGLDIAPARA
;
A
#
# COMPACT_ATOMS: atom_id res chain seq x y z
N MET A 1 5.53 2.66 -22.16
CA MET A 1 4.81 1.95 -21.11
C MET A 1 5.18 2.51 -19.77
N ALA A 2 4.20 2.72 -18.93
CA ALA A 2 4.44 3.33 -17.63
C ALA A 2 4.93 2.28 -16.64
N GLU A 3 6.05 2.58 -15.95
CA GLU A 3 6.54 1.77 -14.85
C GLU A 3 6.29 2.47 -13.53
N ALA A 4 5.71 3.65 -13.58
CA ALA A 4 5.39 4.43 -12.40
C ALA A 4 4.22 5.33 -12.67
N GLY A 5 3.45 5.62 -11.63
CA GLY A 5 2.35 6.55 -11.66
C GLY A 5 2.45 7.50 -10.48
N PRO A 6 1.37 8.24 -10.16
CA PRO A 6 1.43 9.22 -9.08
C PRO A 6 1.82 8.63 -7.74
N PHE A 7 1.35 7.42 -7.44
CA PHE A 7 1.60 6.82 -6.12
C PHE A 7 2.28 5.46 -6.19
N TRP A 8 2.60 4.95 -7.38
CA TRP A 8 3.12 3.59 -7.53
C TRP A 8 4.32 3.55 -8.46
N ARG A 9 5.15 2.52 -8.28
CA ARG A 9 6.32 2.30 -9.10
C ARG A 9 6.70 0.84 -9.07
N TRP A 10 7.03 0.29 -10.22
CA TRP A 10 7.54 -1.08 -10.31
C TRP A 10 9.07 -1.09 -10.31
N GLN A 11 9.62 -2.00 -9.54
CA GLN A 11 11.04 -2.33 -9.59
C GLN A 11 11.12 -3.84 -9.74
N GLY A 12 11.23 -4.32 -10.99
CA GLY A 12 11.11 -5.74 -11.25
C GLY A 12 9.74 -6.25 -10.83
N GLU A 13 9.71 -7.21 -9.93
CA GLU A 13 8.45 -7.78 -9.45
C GLU A 13 7.91 -7.05 -8.22
N VAL A 14 8.60 -6.05 -7.75
CA VAL A 14 8.20 -5.36 -6.51
C VAL A 14 7.44 -4.10 -6.87
N LEU A 15 6.23 -4.00 -6.33
CA LEU A 15 5.41 -2.80 -6.48
C LEU A 15 5.61 -1.93 -5.25
N SER A 16 6.06 -0.70 -5.48
CA SER A 16 6.23 0.29 -4.42
C SER A 16 5.04 1.23 -4.43
N LEU A 17 4.42 1.41 -3.28
CA LEU A 17 3.26 2.31 -3.13
C LEU A 17 3.58 3.42 -2.14
N ARG A 18 3.36 4.65 -2.56
CA ARG A 18 3.47 5.80 -1.66
C ARG A 18 2.11 6.00 -1.02
N CYS A 19 2.03 5.77 0.28
CA CYS A 19 0.76 5.74 0.99
C CYS A 19 0.61 6.89 1.97
N GLN A 20 -0.63 7.30 2.17
CA GLN A 20 -1.01 8.15 3.28
C GLN A 20 -2.03 7.38 4.10
N VAL A 21 -1.67 7.03 5.32
CA VAL A 21 -2.45 6.14 6.16
C VAL A 21 -3.21 6.92 7.21
N GLN A 22 -4.50 6.65 7.32
CA GLN A 22 -5.35 7.24 8.35
C GLN A 22 -5.79 6.14 9.32
N PRO A 23 -5.25 6.10 10.55
CA PRO A 23 -5.66 5.10 11.54
C PRO A 23 -6.99 5.48 12.17
N ARG A 24 -7.48 4.64 13.05
CA ARG A 24 -8.73 4.80 13.79
C ARG A 24 -9.97 4.81 12.91
N ALA A 25 -9.88 4.26 11.72
CA ALA A 25 -11.06 4.13 10.89
C ALA A 25 -11.90 2.98 11.40
N SER A 26 -13.17 2.95 11.02
CA SER A 26 -14.07 1.86 11.39
C SER A 26 -13.78 0.60 10.59
N ALA A 27 -13.13 0.73 9.45
CA ALA A 27 -12.78 -0.40 8.59
C ALA A 27 -11.57 -0.07 7.75
N ASP A 28 -10.87 -1.10 7.30
CA ASP A 28 -9.74 -0.92 6.38
C ASP A 28 -10.30 -0.64 4.99
N ARG A 29 -9.77 0.38 4.33
CA ARG A 29 -10.28 0.75 3.02
C ARG A 29 -9.27 1.56 2.23
N ILE A 30 -9.13 1.25 0.94
CA ILE A 30 -8.38 2.08 0.02
C ILE A 30 -9.32 3.18 -0.48
N ILE A 31 -8.93 4.43 -0.25
CA ILE A 31 -9.74 5.57 -0.66
C ILE A 31 -9.42 5.98 -2.09
N GLY A 32 -8.13 6.00 -2.44
CA GLY A 32 -7.71 6.38 -3.77
C GLY A 32 -6.55 7.35 -3.74
N GLU A 33 -6.16 7.80 -4.91
CA GLU A 33 -5.03 8.71 -5.04
C GLU A 33 -5.43 10.13 -4.57
N HIS A 34 -4.52 10.74 -3.82
CA HIS A 34 -4.70 12.10 -3.36
C HIS A 34 -3.32 12.73 -3.16
N GLY A 35 -3.05 13.76 -3.91
CA GLY A 35 -1.79 14.48 -3.80
C GLY A 35 -0.56 13.63 -4.08
N GLY A 36 -0.67 12.69 -5.02
CA GLY A 36 0.44 11.83 -5.38
C GLY A 36 0.66 10.66 -4.44
N ARG A 37 -0.29 10.39 -3.54
CA ARG A 37 -0.20 9.27 -2.61
C ARG A 37 -1.49 8.48 -2.62
N LEU A 38 -1.40 7.22 -2.25
CA LEU A 38 -2.58 6.37 -2.11
C LEU A 38 -3.09 6.50 -0.68
N ARG A 39 -4.27 7.09 -0.53
CA ARG A 39 -4.86 7.27 0.79
C ARG A 39 -5.55 5.98 1.21
N ILE A 40 -5.22 5.52 2.42
CA ILE A 40 -5.73 4.27 2.96
C ILE A 40 -6.20 4.50 4.38
N ARG A 41 -7.41 4.05 4.70
CA ARG A 41 -7.92 4.06 6.07
C ARG A 41 -7.66 2.71 6.69
N ILE A 42 -7.22 2.72 7.93
CA ILE A 42 -6.87 1.49 8.66
C ILE A 42 -7.54 1.49 10.02
N SER A 43 -8.18 0.36 10.33
CA SER A 43 -8.82 0.14 11.62
C SER A 43 -7.77 -0.34 12.61
N ALA A 44 -7.07 0.58 13.24
CA ALA A 44 -6.02 0.26 14.20
C ALA A 44 -5.90 1.38 15.21
N VAL A 45 -5.45 1.01 16.40
CA VAL A 45 -5.11 2.03 17.40
C VAL A 45 -3.91 2.84 16.89
N PRO A 46 -3.78 4.08 17.32
CA PRO A 46 -2.73 4.95 16.80
C PRO A 46 -1.38 4.68 17.44
N SER A 47 -0.88 3.46 17.26
CA SER A 47 0.48 3.14 17.58
C SER A 47 1.14 2.67 16.29
N GLU A 48 2.38 3.04 16.09
CA GLU A 48 3.03 2.80 14.82
C GLU A 48 3.12 1.32 14.50
N GLY A 49 3.41 0.50 15.48
CA GLY A 49 3.51 -0.94 15.25
C GLY A 49 2.18 -1.55 14.84
N ALA A 50 1.10 -1.16 15.51
CA ALA A 50 -0.22 -1.70 15.19
C ALA A 50 -0.68 -1.28 13.80
N ALA A 51 -0.48 -0.02 13.45
CA ALA A 51 -0.90 0.47 12.15
C ALA A 51 -0.11 -0.18 11.02
N ASN A 52 1.19 -0.33 11.19
CA ASN A 52 2.02 -0.96 10.17
C ASN A 52 1.66 -2.43 9.99
N GLU A 53 1.44 -3.15 11.06
CA GLU A 53 1.06 -4.55 10.97
C GLU A 53 -0.27 -4.70 10.25
N ARG A 54 -1.24 -3.89 10.62
CA ARG A 54 -2.55 -3.94 9.99
C ARG A 54 -2.48 -3.59 8.52
N LEU A 55 -1.67 -2.57 8.19
CA LEU A 55 -1.49 -2.15 6.81
C LEU A 55 -0.88 -3.28 5.96
N CYS A 56 0.11 -3.99 6.50
CA CYS A 56 0.70 -5.12 5.78
C CYS A 56 -0.35 -6.19 5.47
N ARG A 57 -1.16 -6.55 6.46
CA ARG A 57 -2.19 -7.57 6.27
C ARG A 57 -3.24 -7.12 5.27
N PHE A 58 -3.66 -5.87 5.37
CA PHE A 58 -4.67 -5.34 4.48
C PHE A 58 -4.17 -5.31 3.03
N LEU A 59 -2.98 -4.79 2.82
CA LEU A 59 -2.42 -4.72 1.47
C LEU A 59 -2.16 -6.12 0.90
N ALA A 60 -1.69 -7.04 1.73
CA ALA A 60 -1.49 -8.41 1.30
C ALA A 60 -2.78 -9.02 0.77
N SER A 61 -3.87 -8.81 1.48
CA SER A 61 -5.17 -9.30 1.06
C SER A 61 -5.61 -8.65 -0.25
N GLU A 62 -5.43 -7.34 -0.36
CA GLU A 62 -5.88 -6.60 -1.55
C GLU A 62 -5.08 -6.95 -2.79
N PHE A 63 -3.80 -7.23 -2.64
CA PHE A 63 -2.91 -7.54 -3.77
C PHE A 63 -2.68 -9.03 -3.96
N GLY A 64 -3.33 -9.86 -3.17
CA GLY A 64 -3.32 -11.30 -3.37
C GLY A 64 -2.01 -11.98 -3.02
N VAL A 65 -1.35 -11.56 -1.94
CA VAL A 65 -0.09 -12.16 -1.50
C VAL A 65 -0.13 -12.42 0.00
N ALA A 66 0.85 -13.15 0.50
CA ALA A 66 1.00 -13.36 1.93
C ALA A 66 1.48 -12.06 2.59
N ALA A 67 1.16 -11.90 3.87
CA ALA A 67 1.57 -10.70 4.60
C ALA A 67 3.09 -10.54 4.59
N SER A 68 3.83 -11.64 4.59
CA SER A 68 5.28 -11.61 4.55
C SER A 68 5.84 -11.05 3.23
N ALA A 69 5.01 -10.93 2.21
CA ALA A 69 5.43 -10.33 0.94
C ALA A 69 5.26 -8.81 0.94
N VAL A 70 4.72 -8.23 2.02
CA VAL A 70 4.52 -6.80 2.13
C VAL A 70 5.46 -6.25 3.18
N GLU A 71 6.22 -5.22 2.82
CA GLU A 71 7.14 -4.58 3.73
C GLU A 71 6.84 -3.10 3.78
N ILE A 72 6.73 -2.53 4.98
CA ILE A 72 6.47 -1.11 5.15
C ILE A 72 7.79 -0.43 5.44
N GLY A 73 8.22 0.41 4.50
CA GLY A 73 9.38 1.25 4.73
C GLY A 73 9.01 2.34 5.71
N THR A 74 9.92 2.60 6.61
CA THR A 74 9.68 3.62 7.60
C THR A 74 9.84 4.98 6.99
N GLY A 75 8.76 5.55 6.62
CA GLY A 75 8.75 6.99 6.54
C GLY A 75 8.85 7.47 7.98
N HIS A 76 8.96 8.70 8.19
CA HIS A 76 9.10 9.26 9.50
C HIS A 76 7.77 9.30 10.17
N GLY A 77 7.53 8.27 10.76
CA GLY A 77 6.51 8.09 11.68
C GLY A 77 5.24 8.61 11.30
N ASN A 78 4.40 8.23 11.13
CA ASN A 78 3.11 8.74 11.04
C ASN A 78 2.39 8.28 9.79
N ARG A 79 1.94 9.23 9.06
CA ARG A 79 0.92 8.95 8.05
C ARG A 79 1.48 8.58 6.71
N PHE A 80 2.72 8.99 6.45
CA PHE A 80 3.32 8.83 5.13
C PHE A 80 4.25 7.64 5.15
N LYS A 81 3.88 6.59 4.42
CA LYS A 81 4.64 5.35 4.43
C LYS A 81 4.81 4.86 3.00
N THR A 82 5.86 4.11 2.77
CA THR A 82 6.06 3.44 1.49
C THR A 82 5.88 1.95 1.73
N ALA A 83 5.00 1.33 0.97
CA ALA A 83 4.76 -0.10 1.05
C ALA A 83 5.39 -0.78 -0.15
N LEU A 84 6.13 -1.86 0.10
CA LEU A 84 6.73 -2.67 -0.95
C LEU A 84 6.01 -4.00 -0.97
N ILE A 85 5.46 -4.36 -2.13
CA ILE A 85 4.69 -5.59 -2.30
C ILE A 85 5.41 -6.45 -3.33
N ARG A 86 5.86 -7.64 -2.91
CA ARG A 86 6.56 -8.54 -3.80
C ARG A 86 5.58 -9.39 -4.59
N ALA A 87 5.72 -9.37 -5.91
CA ALA A 87 4.98 -10.22 -6.83
C ALA A 87 3.47 -10.24 -6.56
N PRO A 88 2.80 -9.08 -6.55
CA PRO A 88 1.36 -9.07 -6.35
C PRO A 88 0.67 -9.89 -7.43
N THR A 89 -0.36 -10.64 -7.04
CA THR A 89 -1.07 -11.50 -7.98
C THR A 89 -2.28 -10.81 -8.58
N ARG A 90 -2.66 -9.67 -8.04
CA ARG A 90 -3.77 -8.89 -8.59
C ARG A 90 -3.63 -7.43 -8.18
N ILE A 91 -4.33 -6.57 -8.90
CA ILE A 91 -4.44 -5.15 -8.57
C ILE A 91 -5.86 -4.91 -8.10
N PRO A 92 -6.08 -4.27 -6.95
CA PRO A 92 -7.44 -4.02 -6.47
C PRO A 92 -8.27 -3.24 -7.48
N PRO A 93 -9.55 -3.55 -7.60
CA PRO A 93 -10.41 -2.81 -8.51
C PRO A 93 -10.43 -1.32 -8.18
N GLY A 94 -10.44 -0.51 -9.21
CA GLY A 94 -10.49 0.94 -9.04
C GLY A 94 -9.14 1.61 -8.93
N LEU A 95 -8.06 0.86 -8.80
CA LEU A 95 -6.72 1.43 -8.80
C LEU A 95 -6.14 1.40 -10.20
N ASP A 96 -5.63 2.54 -10.62
CA ASP A 96 -5.05 2.70 -11.94
C ASP A 96 -3.55 2.44 -11.86
N ILE A 97 -3.19 1.17 -11.76
CA ILE A 97 -1.80 0.72 -11.70
C ILE A 97 -1.55 -0.16 -12.92
N ALA A 98 -0.61 0.24 -13.75
CA ALA A 98 -0.26 -0.57 -14.92
C ALA A 98 0.39 -1.88 -14.47
N PRO A 99 0.22 -2.97 -15.23
CA PRO A 99 0.84 -4.24 -14.86
C PRO A 99 2.36 -4.17 -14.94
N ALA A 100 3.01 -5.05 -14.20
CA ALA A 100 4.46 -5.14 -14.25
C ALA A 100 4.92 -5.53 -15.65
N ARG A 101 6.09 -5.07 -16.04
CA ARG A 101 6.69 -5.49 -17.28
C ARG A 101 7.20 -6.91 -17.11
N ALA A 102 6.89 -7.72 -18.09
CA ALA A 102 7.38 -9.08 -18.09
C ALA A 102 8.88 -9.12 -18.38
#